data_9161e2c7bb54a60e584a1757e1df3f06
#
_entry.id   9161e2c7bb54a60e584a1757e1df3f06
#
_cell.length_a   1.000
_cell.length_b   1.000
_cell.length_c   1.000
_cell.angle_alpha   90.00
_cell.angle_beta   90.00
_cell.angle_gamma   90.00
#
_symmetry.space_group_name_H-M   'P 1'
#
loop_
_entity.id
_entity.type
_entity.pdbx_description
1 polymer ?
#
loop_
_entity_poly.entity_id
_entity_poly.type
_entity_poly.pdbx_seq_one_letter_code
_entity_poly.pdbx_strand_id
1 'polypeptide(L)'
;MILRLTPAARGDLRAIFREGVRLFGEQQARRYLEQLGKELRFVGDFPQAVRLRDEFYRPVRVHRFNAHIIIFDIVGDEVVVARIRHGHEDWKAD
;
A
#
# COMPACT_ATOMS: atom_id res chain seq x y z
N MET A 1 -1.48 15.47 -4.82
CA MET A 1 -0.12 15.47 -4.25
C MET A 1 0.73 14.46 -4.99
N ILE A 2 2.03 14.63 -4.96
CA ILE A 2 2.96 13.69 -5.59
C ILE A 2 2.97 12.38 -4.78
N LEU A 3 2.80 11.25 -5.46
CA LEU A 3 2.85 9.95 -4.84
C LEU A 3 4.24 9.36 -5.02
N ARG A 4 4.88 8.95 -3.93
CA ARG A 4 6.19 8.31 -3.95
C ARG A 4 6.12 6.99 -3.18
N LEU A 5 6.67 5.94 -3.78
CA LEU A 5 6.78 4.64 -3.14
C LEU A 5 8.23 4.44 -2.69
N THR A 6 8.41 3.98 -1.45
CA THR A 6 9.74 3.61 -0.97
C THR A 6 10.24 2.38 -1.73
N PRO A 7 11.56 2.12 -1.73
CA PRO A 7 12.08 0.87 -2.28
C PRO A 7 11.43 -0.37 -1.66
N ALA A 8 11.13 -0.33 -0.35
CA ALA A 8 10.45 -1.43 0.32
C ALA A 8 9.04 -1.63 -0.23
N ALA A 9 8.28 -0.55 -0.46
CA ALA A 9 6.94 -0.64 -1.02
C ALA A 9 6.98 -1.19 -2.46
N ARG A 10 7.96 -0.78 -3.25
CA ARG A 10 8.14 -1.32 -4.60
C ARG A 10 8.44 -2.81 -4.57
N GLY A 11 9.28 -3.23 -3.61
CA GLY A 11 9.55 -4.65 -3.40
C GLY A 11 8.29 -5.41 -3.01
N ASP A 12 7.45 -4.80 -2.18
CA ASP A 12 6.16 -5.37 -1.81
C ASP A 12 5.29 -5.61 -3.03
N LEU A 13 5.21 -4.64 -3.95
CA LEU A 13 4.42 -4.80 -5.18
C LEU A 13 4.92 -5.97 -6.02
N ARG A 14 6.24 -6.09 -6.16
CA ARG A 14 6.82 -7.22 -6.92
C ARG A 14 6.48 -8.55 -6.25
N ALA A 15 6.56 -8.62 -4.93
CA ALA A 15 6.23 -9.83 -4.18
C ALA A 15 4.75 -10.18 -4.31
N ILE A 16 3.87 -9.19 -4.24
CA ILE A 16 2.43 -9.37 -4.42
C ILE A 16 2.14 -9.95 -5.81
N PHE A 17 2.79 -9.43 -6.83
CA PHE A 17 2.61 -9.94 -8.19
C PHE A 17 3.07 -11.39 -8.31
N ARG A 18 4.29 -11.70 -7.82
CA ARG A 18 4.83 -13.06 -7.89
C ARG A 18 3.94 -14.06 -7.17
N GLU A 19 3.47 -13.71 -5.96
CA GLU A 19 2.60 -14.58 -5.19
C GLU A 19 1.24 -14.74 -5.88
N GLY A 20 0.73 -13.66 -6.47
CA GLY A 20 -0.52 -13.71 -7.22
C GLY A 20 -0.42 -14.63 -8.43
N VAL A 21 0.69 -14.57 -9.15
CA VAL A 21 0.92 -15.47 -10.30
C VAL A 21 0.96 -16.92 -9.84
N ARG A 22 1.67 -17.18 -8.73
CA ARG A 22 1.79 -18.53 -8.19
C ARG A 22 0.43 -19.11 -7.78
N LEU A 23 -0.42 -18.30 -7.17
CA LEU A 23 -1.70 -18.77 -6.62
C LEU A 23 -2.84 -18.73 -7.63
N PHE A 24 -2.88 -17.74 -8.51
CA PHE A 24 -4.06 -17.46 -9.32
C PHE A 24 -3.77 -17.33 -10.82
N GLY A 25 -2.51 -17.41 -11.23
CA GLY A 25 -2.11 -17.22 -12.61
C GLY A 25 -1.85 -15.77 -12.97
N GLU A 26 -1.15 -15.58 -14.09
CA GLU A 26 -0.65 -14.28 -14.50
C GLU A 26 -1.77 -13.28 -14.79
N GLN A 27 -2.82 -13.70 -15.47
CA GLN A 27 -3.89 -12.78 -15.86
C GLN A 27 -4.60 -12.18 -14.66
N GLN A 28 -4.91 -13.01 -13.67
CA GLN A 28 -5.57 -12.52 -12.46
C GLN A 28 -4.63 -11.66 -11.62
N ALA A 29 -3.36 -12.04 -11.56
CA ALA A 29 -2.35 -11.25 -10.85
C ALA A 29 -2.20 -9.86 -11.47
N ARG A 30 -2.22 -9.75 -12.80
CA ARG A 30 -2.16 -8.46 -13.48
C ARG A 30 -3.38 -7.60 -13.17
N ARG A 31 -4.57 -8.20 -13.17
CA ARG A 31 -5.81 -7.48 -12.83
C ARG A 31 -5.75 -6.93 -11.40
N TYR A 32 -5.28 -7.75 -10.48
CA TYR A 32 -5.18 -7.32 -9.09
C TYR A 32 -4.22 -6.15 -8.95
N LEU A 33 -3.09 -6.22 -9.63
CA LEU A 33 -2.08 -5.15 -9.59
C LEU A 33 -2.61 -3.85 -10.20
N GLU A 34 -3.41 -3.94 -11.26
CA GLU A 34 -4.06 -2.77 -11.85
C GLU A 34 -5.03 -2.12 -10.87
N GLN A 35 -5.82 -2.91 -10.15
CA GLN A 35 -6.76 -2.41 -9.14
C GLN A 35 -6.01 -1.78 -7.97
N LEU A 36 -4.93 -2.42 -7.53
CA LEU A 36 -4.08 -1.87 -6.47
C LEU A 36 -3.46 -0.55 -6.91
N GLY A 37 -3.06 -0.43 -8.18
CA GLY A 37 -2.56 0.82 -8.73
C GLY A 37 -3.60 1.94 -8.67
N LYS A 38 -4.86 1.62 -8.92
CA LYS A 38 -5.95 2.61 -8.79
C LYS A 38 -6.11 3.06 -7.35
N GLU A 39 -5.99 2.14 -6.40
CA GLU A 39 -6.06 2.50 -4.97
C GLU A 39 -4.88 3.36 -4.55
N LEU A 40 -3.70 3.09 -5.09
CA LEU A 40 -2.54 3.94 -4.82
C LEU A 40 -2.76 5.36 -5.37
N ARG A 41 -3.37 5.49 -6.54
CA ARG A 41 -3.71 6.81 -7.09
C ARG A 41 -4.75 7.52 -6.23
N PHE A 42 -5.75 6.79 -5.73
CA PHE A 42 -6.72 7.36 -4.79
C PHE A 42 -6.03 7.92 -3.55
N VAL A 43 -5.11 7.13 -2.96
CA VAL A 43 -4.35 7.57 -1.79
C VAL A 43 -3.52 8.82 -2.12
N GLY A 44 -2.90 8.85 -3.30
CA GLY A 44 -2.13 10.01 -3.75
C GLY A 44 -2.97 11.26 -3.95
N ASP A 45 -4.19 11.08 -4.45
CA ASP A 45 -5.10 12.22 -4.73
C ASP A 45 -5.82 12.70 -3.48
N PHE A 46 -6.18 11.79 -2.57
CA PHE A 46 -7.01 12.10 -1.41
C PHE A 46 -6.42 11.50 -0.12
N PRO A 47 -5.15 11.83 0.22
CA PRO A 47 -4.51 11.18 1.37
C PRO A 47 -5.21 11.49 2.69
N GLN A 48 -5.83 12.68 2.80
CA GLN A 48 -6.49 13.10 4.03
C GLN A 48 -7.87 12.47 4.21
N ALA A 49 -8.38 11.77 3.19
CA ALA A 49 -9.59 10.97 3.35
C ALA A 49 -9.35 9.75 4.25
N VAL A 50 -8.08 9.37 4.44
CA VAL A 50 -7.70 8.26 5.29
C VAL A 50 -7.25 8.80 6.64
N ARG A 51 -7.88 8.32 7.71
CA ARG A 51 -7.62 8.82 9.06
C ARG A 51 -6.19 8.52 9.49
N LEU A 52 -5.54 9.51 10.11
CA LEU A 52 -4.22 9.32 10.72
C LEU A 52 -4.38 8.40 11.94
N ARG A 53 -3.53 7.42 12.04
CA ARG A 53 -3.51 6.47 13.15
C ARG A 53 -2.27 6.75 14.00
N ASP A 54 -2.49 7.20 15.21
CA ASP A 54 -1.43 7.62 16.12
C ASP A 54 -1.17 6.63 17.25
N GLU A 55 -1.85 5.48 17.25
CA GLU A 55 -1.66 4.43 18.25
C GLU A 55 -0.38 3.63 18.03
N PHE A 56 0.36 3.91 16.96
CA PHE A 56 1.61 3.23 16.65
C PHE A 56 2.80 4.07 17.08
N TYR A 57 3.99 3.48 17.04
CA TYR A 57 5.22 4.19 17.37
C TYR A 57 5.38 5.47 16.53
N ARG A 58 5.06 5.41 15.26
CA ARG A 58 4.99 6.58 14.37
C ARG A 58 3.56 6.72 13.85
N PRO A 59 2.97 7.91 13.90
CA PRO A 59 1.65 8.11 13.29
C PRO A 59 1.72 7.82 11.80
N VAL A 60 0.80 7.01 11.32
CA VAL A 60 0.70 6.65 9.90
C VAL A 60 -0.76 6.56 9.49
N ARG A 61 -0.98 6.57 8.18
CA ARG A 61 -2.29 6.32 7.61
C ARG A 61 -2.27 4.92 7.00
N VAL A 62 -3.36 4.17 7.19
CA VAL A 62 -3.48 2.80 6.72
C VAL A 62 -4.76 2.68 5.93
N HIS A 63 -4.63 2.34 4.66
CA HIS A 63 -5.76 2.17 3.75
C HIS A 63 -5.82 0.71 3.30
N ARG A 64 -6.94 0.05 3.60
CA ARG A 64 -7.13 -1.35 3.23
C ARG A 64 -7.69 -1.46 1.83
N PHE A 65 -7.12 -2.39 1.05
CA PHE A 65 -7.65 -2.80 -0.23
C PHE A 65 -7.59 -4.34 -0.30
N ASN A 66 -8.77 -4.98 -0.22
CA ASN A 66 -8.87 -6.44 -0.23
C ASN A 66 -7.98 -7.06 0.84
N ALA A 67 -7.10 -7.98 0.48
CA ALA A 67 -6.21 -8.67 1.41
C ALA A 67 -5.02 -7.82 1.86
N HIS A 68 -4.82 -6.64 1.25
CA HIS A 68 -3.62 -5.84 1.49
C HIS A 68 -3.94 -4.52 2.17
N ILE A 69 -2.92 -3.94 2.78
CA ILE A 69 -2.99 -2.61 3.38
C ILE A 69 -1.87 -1.75 2.80
N ILE A 70 -2.21 -0.49 2.57
CA ILE A 70 -1.27 0.53 2.10
C ILE A 70 -0.95 1.41 3.31
N ILE A 71 0.31 1.39 3.73
CA ILE A 71 0.79 2.18 4.86
C ILE A 71 1.53 3.39 4.31
N PHE A 72 1.04 4.59 4.61
CA PHE A 72 1.60 5.80 4.03
C PHE A 72 1.56 6.97 5.01
N ASP A 73 2.26 8.02 4.64
CA ASP A 73 2.28 9.27 5.40
C ASP A 73 2.34 10.43 4.40
N ILE A 74 1.99 11.61 4.88
CA ILE A 74 2.12 12.85 4.12
C ILE A 74 3.39 13.55 4.61
N VAL A 75 4.32 13.77 3.69
CA VAL A 75 5.59 14.41 4.01
C VAL A 75 5.73 15.61 3.06
N GLY A 76 5.53 16.81 3.59
CA GLY A 76 5.52 18.02 2.76
C GLY A 76 4.36 17.97 1.77
N ASP A 77 4.68 18.06 0.48
CA ASP A 77 3.71 17.97 -0.60
C ASP A 77 3.66 16.57 -1.24
N GLU A 78 4.28 15.59 -0.59
CA GLU A 78 4.32 14.22 -1.10
C GLU A 78 3.50 13.28 -0.22
N VAL A 79 2.90 12.28 -0.88
CA VAL A 79 2.34 11.10 -0.21
C VAL A 79 3.38 10.00 -0.35
N VAL A 80 3.94 9.54 0.77
CA VAL A 80 4.99 8.53 0.78
C VAL A 80 4.40 7.21 1.23
N VAL A 81 4.33 6.25 0.32
CA VAL A 81 3.89 4.89 0.64
C VAL A 81 5.09 4.14 1.17
N ALA A 82 5.05 3.83 2.47
CA ALA A 82 6.15 3.16 3.16
C ALA A 82 6.17 1.66 2.87
N ARG A 83 5.02 1.01 2.97
CA ARG A 83 4.87 -0.44 2.77
C ARG A 83 3.50 -0.76 2.21
N ILE A 84 3.43 -1.91 1.54
CA ILE A 84 2.16 -2.53 1.16
C ILE A 84 2.23 -3.96 1.70
N ARG A 85 1.46 -4.23 2.76
CA ARG A 85 1.55 -5.47 3.52
C ARG A 85 0.25 -6.26 3.43
N HIS A 86 0.35 -7.56 3.65
CA HIS A 86 -0.84 -8.38 3.79
C HIS A 86 -1.54 -8.02 5.11
N GLY A 87 -2.87 -7.90 5.07
CA GLY A 87 -3.63 -7.46 6.24
C GLY A 87 -3.57 -8.40 7.43
N HIS A 88 -3.15 -9.64 7.23
CA HIS A 88 -3.00 -10.62 8.31
C HIS A 88 -1.61 -10.61 8.95
N GLU A 89 -0.66 -9.88 8.38
CA GLU A 89 0.68 -9.77 8.96
C GLU A 89 0.64 -8.88 10.20
N ASP A 90 1.60 -9.11 11.12
CA ASP A 90 1.77 -8.24 12.27
C ASP A 90 2.58 -7.01 11.87
N TRP A 91 1.97 -6.19 11.03
CA TRP A 91 2.63 -4.99 10.50
C TRP A 91 2.79 -3.89 11.55
N LYS A 92 2.09 -3.99 12.67
CA LYS A 92 2.17 -3.00 13.75
C LYS A 92 3.49 -3.07 14.52
N ALA A 93 4.15 -4.23 14.47
CA ALA A 93 5.41 -4.43 15.16
C ALA A 93 6.61 -3.86 14.40
N ASP A 94 6.42 -3.45 13.17
CA ASP A 94 7.50 -2.91 12.31
C ASP A 94 7.91 -1.48 12.67
#